data_c02ac482bf8f72dc53032a79dc55d6b4
#
_entry.id   c02ac482bf8f72dc53032a79dc55d6b4
#
_cell.length_a   1.000
_cell.length_b   1.000
_cell.length_c   1.000
_cell.angle_alpha   90.00
_cell.angle_beta   90.00
_cell.angle_gamma   90.00
#
_symmetry.space_group_name_H-M   'P 1'
#
loop_
_entity.id
_entity.type
_entity.pdbx_description
1 polymer ?
#
loop_
_entity_poly.entity_id
_entity_poly.type
_entity_poly.pdbx_seq_one_letter_code
_entity_poly.pdbx_strand_id
1 'polypeptide(L)'
;MIQEASFIMLMGGDPFKQKEMCEKLGIIEDLKSFDGIMMGFSAGAMLMSKYIIITPCSLEYPEFRIENGLDFDNLSIYPHNNTSNIEYPDVLSVGEETYKKQDLIKVANQYGKFYLLQDNLREDGLTDVSIIKSINGVIEYYYEFDGKIWVVNHDIELLDKKINKVVI
;
A
#
# COMPACT_ATOMS: atom_id res chain seq x y z
N MET A 1 -16.82 -8.66 19.65
CA MET A 1 -16.50 -7.19 19.51
C MET A 1 -16.12 -6.84 18.06
N ILE A 2 -15.08 -7.44 17.46
CA ILE A 2 -14.76 -7.17 16.03
C ILE A 2 -15.93 -7.55 15.13
N GLN A 3 -16.52 -8.71 15.29
CA GLN A 3 -17.64 -9.23 14.49
C GLN A 3 -18.96 -8.44 14.65
N GLU A 4 -19.07 -7.60 15.65
CA GLU A 4 -20.24 -6.72 15.88
C GLU A 4 -20.09 -5.32 15.25
N ALA A 5 -18.88 -5.02 14.75
CA ALA A 5 -18.60 -3.76 14.09
C ALA A 5 -19.20 -3.77 12.66
N SER A 6 -19.60 -2.62 12.17
CA SER A 6 -19.96 -2.42 10.75
C SER A 6 -18.80 -1.85 9.96
N PHE A 7 -17.80 -1.29 10.64
CA PHE A 7 -16.65 -0.63 10.06
C PHE A 7 -15.41 -0.79 10.95
N ILE A 8 -14.29 -1.13 10.35
CA ILE A 8 -12.97 -1.18 10.99
C ILE A 8 -12.03 -0.26 10.25
N MET A 9 -11.28 0.56 11.00
CA MET A 9 -10.23 1.41 10.45
C MET A 9 -8.88 1.01 11.04
N LEU A 10 -7.97 0.57 10.18
CA LEU A 10 -6.57 0.30 10.53
C LEU A 10 -5.75 1.57 10.27
N MET A 11 -5.19 2.13 11.32
CA MET A 11 -4.51 3.42 11.30
C MET A 11 -3.06 3.31 10.77
N GLY A 12 -2.45 4.46 10.52
CA GLY A 12 -1.03 4.56 10.19
C GLY A 12 -0.10 4.25 11.37
N GLY A 13 1.20 4.21 11.09
CA GLY A 13 2.27 3.92 12.03
C GLY A 13 3.27 2.90 11.44
N ASP A 14 3.75 1.98 12.27
CA ASP A 14 4.64 0.89 11.84
C ASP A 14 3.80 -0.36 11.54
N PRO A 15 3.80 -0.88 10.29
CA PRO A 15 2.94 -2.00 9.92
C PRO A 15 3.34 -3.32 10.59
N PHE A 16 4.62 -3.53 10.89
CA PHE A 16 5.09 -4.75 11.56
C PHE A 16 4.71 -4.75 13.04
N LYS A 17 4.86 -3.60 13.72
CA LYS A 17 4.40 -3.44 15.11
C LYS A 17 2.88 -3.56 15.22
N GLN A 18 2.14 -3.05 14.22
CA GLN A 18 0.69 -3.20 14.16
C GLN A 18 0.29 -4.66 13.99
N LYS A 19 0.97 -5.40 13.09
CA LYS A 19 0.77 -6.84 12.91
C LYS A 19 1.05 -7.61 14.22
N GLU A 20 2.22 -7.38 14.82
CA GLU A 20 2.60 -8.00 16.10
C GLU A 20 1.55 -7.74 17.21
N MET A 21 1.00 -6.53 17.26
CA MET A 21 -0.06 -6.21 18.21
C MET A 21 -1.33 -7.03 17.94
N CYS A 22 -1.75 -7.13 16.67
CA CYS A 22 -2.91 -7.96 16.31
C CYS A 22 -2.69 -9.44 16.64
N GLU A 23 -1.47 -9.96 16.42
CA GLU A 23 -1.09 -11.32 16.79
C GLU A 23 -1.14 -11.53 18.32
N LYS A 24 -0.56 -10.63 19.10
CA LYS A 24 -0.59 -10.67 20.56
C LYS A 24 -2.01 -10.61 21.15
N LEU A 25 -2.89 -9.87 20.49
CA LEU A 25 -4.31 -9.78 20.88
C LEU A 25 -5.13 -10.97 20.38
N GLY A 26 -4.57 -11.82 19.52
CA GLY A 26 -5.26 -12.98 18.96
C GLY A 26 -6.40 -12.62 18.00
N ILE A 27 -6.36 -11.44 17.36
CA ILE A 27 -7.47 -10.91 16.55
C ILE A 27 -7.26 -11.06 15.03
N ILE A 28 -6.18 -11.68 14.59
CA ILE A 28 -5.85 -11.83 13.15
C ILE A 28 -6.98 -12.55 12.39
N GLU A 29 -7.46 -13.68 12.91
CA GLU A 29 -8.51 -14.45 12.26
C GLU A 29 -9.87 -13.73 12.32
N ASP A 30 -10.13 -12.97 13.38
CA ASP A 30 -11.32 -12.13 13.46
C ASP A 30 -11.29 -11.02 12.40
N LEU A 31 -10.12 -10.40 12.18
CA LEU A 31 -9.95 -9.41 11.11
C LEU A 31 -10.14 -10.03 9.73
N LYS A 32 -9.54 -11.20 9.48
CA LYS A 32 -9.67 -11.90 8.19
C LYS A 32 -11.07 -12.36 7.88
N SER A 33 -11.85 -12.73 8.88
CA SER A 33 -13.23 -13.19 8.74
C SER A 33 -14.26 -12.07 8.85
N PHE A 34 -13.84 -10.81 9.01
CA PHE A 34 -14.72 -9.66 9.11
C PHE A 34 -15.41 -9.41 7.77
N ASP A 35 -16.73 -9.34 7.75
CA ASP A 35 -17.56 -9.17 6.56
C ASP A 35 -18.10 -7.74 6.36
N GLY A 36 -17.72 -6.81 7.25
CA GLY A 36 -18.08 -5.40 7.15
C GLY A 36 -17.10 -4.59 6.28
N ILE A 37 -17.14 -3.28 6.41
CA ILE A 37 -16.25 -2.37 5.69
C ILE A 37 -14.93 -2.24 6.46
N MET A 38 -13.80 -2.54 5.81
CA MET A 38 -12.48 -2.30 6.36
C MET A 38 -11.75 -1.24 5.56
N MET A 39 -11.13 -0.30 6.24
CA MET A 39 -10.31 0.76 5.66
C MET A 39 -8.91 0.74 6.30
N GLY A 40 -7.88 0.72 5.47
CA GLY A 40 -6.49 0.86 5.90
C GLY A 40 -5.90 2.20 5.48
N PHE A 41 -5.26 2.89 6.40
CA PHE A 41 -4.53 4.13 6.13
C PHE A 41 -3.03 3.91 6.37
N SER A 42 -2.18 4.20 5.37
CA SER A 42 -0.71 4.04 5.48
C SER A 42 -0.32 2.61 5.93
N ALA A 43 0.27 2.45 7.10
CA ALA A 43 0.60 1.14 7.67
C ALA A 43 -0.60 0.19 7.76
N GLY A 44 -1.80 0.70 8.01
CA GLY A 44 -3.03 -0.10 8.00
C GLY A 44 -3.34 -0.66 6.62
N ALA A 45 -3.12 0.09 5.55
CA ALA A 45 -3.28 -0.40 4.18
C ALA A 45 -2.22 -1.47 3.86
N MET A 46 -0.99 -1.31 4.36
CA MET A 46 0.06 -2.32 4.23
C MET A 46 -0.28 -3.60 5.01
N LEU A 47 -0.85 -3.49 6.20
CA LEU A 47 -1.28 -4.65 6.99
C LEU A 47 -2.41 -5.42 6.28
N MET A 48 -3.34 -4.73 5.61
CA MET A 48 -4.39 -5.35 4.80
C MET A 48 -3.84 -6.07 3.56
N SER A 49 -2.66 -5.72 3.11
CA SER A 49 -2.03 -6.28 1.91
C SER A 49 -1.70 -7.76 2.05
N LYS A 50 -1.48 -8.44 0.92
CA LYS A 50 -0.88 -9.78 0.89
C LYS A 50 0.52 -9.76 1.47
N TYR A 51 1.32 -8.81 1.03
CA TYR A 51 2.67 -8.57 1.54
C TYR A 51 2.80 -7.15 2.08
N ILE A 52 3.31 -7.04 3.29
CA ILE A 52 3.84 -5.81 3.86
C ILE A 52 5.23 -5.63 3.28
N ILE A 53 5.44 -4.58 2.48
CA ILE A 53 6.71 -4.32 1.82
C ILE A 53 7.26 -3.01 2.41
N ILE A 54 8.40 -3.08 3.09
CA ILE A 54 9.16 -1.90 3.53
C ILE A 54 10.49 -1.89 2.78
N THR A 55 10.76 -0.76 2.19
CA THR A 55 12.05 -0.46 1.55
C THR A 55 13.03 0.03 2.62
N PRO A 56 14.35 0.04 2.36
CA PRO A 56 15.31 0.66 3.28
C PRO A 56 14.98 2.14 3.50
N CYS A 57 14.49 2.52 4.67
CA CYS A 57 13.99 3.88 4.92
C CYS A 57 14.50 4.50 6.23
N SER A 58 15.23 3.75 7.03
CA SER A 58 15.74 4.24 8.31
C SER A 58 16.80 3.31 8.87
N LEU A 59 17.44 3.72 9.99
CA LEU A 59 18.31 2.82 10.76
C LEU A 59 17.57 1.59 11.32
N GLU A 60 16.26 1.69 11.53
CA GLU A 60 15.41 0.56 11.97
C GLU A 60 15.14 -0.43 10.82
N TYR A 61 15.07 0.07 9.58
CA TYR A 61 14.87 -0.72 8.36
C TYR A 61 15.96 -0.40 7.34
N PRO A 62 17.20 -0.87 7.54
CA PRO A 62 18.33 -0.59 6.64
C PRO A 62 18.28 -1.41 5.34
N GLU A 63 17.42 -2.42 5.27
CA GLU A 63 17.24 -3.32 4.13
C GLU A 63 15.76 -3.50 3.81
N PHE A 64 15.46 -4.07 2.63
CA PHE A 64 14.10 -4.49 2.31
C PHE A 64 13.60 -5.49 3.34
N ARG A 65 12.42 -5.21 3.91
CA ARG A 65 11.73 -6.13 4.79
C ARG A 65 10.36 -6.44 4.21
N ILE A 66 10.09 -7.74 4.02
CA ILE A 66 8.85 -8.21 3.42
C ILE A 66 8.27 -9.30 4.32
N GLU A 67 7.02 -9.14 4.71
CA GLU A 67 6.28 -10.12 5.50
C GLU A 67 4.86 -10.30 4.95
N ASN A 68 4.21 -11.40 5.32
CA ASN A 68 2.79 -11.59 5.01
C ASN A 68 1.93 -10.62 5.81
N GLY A 69 0.98 -9.97 5.12
CA GLY A 69 -0.09 -9.21 5.74
C GLY A 69 -1.34 -10.05 5.98
N LEU A 70 -2.50 -9.40 5.98
CA LEU A 70 -3.80 -10.07 6.16
C LEU A 70 -4.32 -10.72 4.86
N ASP A 71 -3.76 -10.36 3.71
CA ASP A 71 -4.07 -10.91 2.38
C ASP A 71 -5.53 -10.70 1.94
N PHE A 72 -6.02 -9.47 2.04
CA PHE A 72 -7.31 -9.12 1.44
C PHE A 72 -7.16 -8.95 -0.08
N ASP A 73 -7.97 -9.71 -0.84
CA ASP A 73 -8.08 -9.64 -2.30
C ASP A 73 -6.75 -9.80 -3.07
N ASN A 74 -5.77 -10.51 -2.50
CA ASN A 74 -4.47 -10.77 -3.13
C ASN A 74 -3.74 -9.49 -3.61
N LEU A 75 -3.96 -8.37 -2.91
CA LEU A 75 -3.37 -7.07 -3.20
C LEU A 75 -2.17 -6.80 -2.30
N SER A 76 -1.15 -6.12 -2.83
CA SER A 76 -0.09 -5.51 -2.04
C SER A 76 -0.01 -4.02 -2.35
N ILE A 77 0.00 -3.18 -1.33
CA ILE A 77 -0.06 -1.74 -1.43
C ILE A 77 1.15 -1.14 -0.72
N TYR A 78 1.84 -0.25 -1.40
CA TYR A 78 2.92 0.55 -0.85
C TYR A 78 2.50 2.02 -0.86
N PRO A 79 2.17 2.62 0.28
CA PRO A 79 1.82 4.03 0.38
C PRO A 79 3.05 4.94 0.35
N HIS A 80 2.83 6.25 0.31
CA HIS A 80 3.85 7.29 0.43
C HIS A 80 4.92 7.27 -0.68
N ASN A 81 4.53 6.84 -1.89
CA ASN A 81 5.43 6.92 -3.03
C ASN A 81 5.56 8.37 -3.48
N ASN A 82 6.65 9.01 -3.12
CA ASN A 82 6.94 10.38 -3.53
C ASN A 82 7.72 10.40 -4.86
N THR A 83 6.98 10.39 -5.98
CA THR A 83 7.55 10.38 -7.33
C THR A 83 7.76 11.77 -7.93
N SER A 84 7.96 12.80 -7.11
CA SER A 84 8.15 14.18 -7.60
C SER A 84 9.34 14.34 -8.56
N ASN A 85 10.22 13.34 -8.66
CA ASN A 85 11.38 13.32 -9.55
C ASN A 85 11.22 12.34 -10.72
N ILE A 86 10.10 12.40 -11.44
CA ILE A 86 9.89 11.63 -12.68
C ILE A 86 10.93 11.96 -13.78
N GLU A 87 11.68 13.05 -13.63
CA GLU A 87 12.81 13.40 -14.53
C GLU A 87 13.95 12.36 -14.51
N TYR A 88 13.96 11.45 -13.54
CA TYR A 88 14.93 10.36 -13.45
C TYR A 88 14.20 9.00 -13.51
N PRO A 89 13.96 8.46 -14.70
CA PRO A 89 13.15 7.24 -14.88
C PRO A 89 13.70 5.99 -14.17
N ASP A 90 14.96 6.02 -13.76
CA ASP A 90 15.62 4.89 -13.08
C ASP A 90 15.58 4.97 -11.54
N VAL A 91 15.02 6.06 -11.00
CA VAL A 91 15.04 6.34 -9.57
C VAL A 91 13.67 6.79 -9.10
N LEU A 92 13.09 6.06 -8.17
CA LEU A 92 11.86 6.44 -7.49
C LEU A 92 12.18 6.86 -6.05
N SER A 93 11.62 7.98 -5.64
CA SER A 93 11.69 8.42 -4.24
C SER A 93 10.50 7.84 -3.49
N VAL A 94 10.77 7.18 -2.38
CA VAL A 94 9.75 6.67 -1.46
C VAL A 94 10.06 7.26 -0.09
N GLY A 95 9.22 8.14 0.41
CA GLY A 95 9.53 8.92 1.60
C GLY A 95 10.75 9.84 1.36
N GLU A 96 11.73 9.79 2.25
CA GLU A 96 12.98 10.56 2.14
C GLU A 96 14.08 9.82 1.36
N GLU A 97 13.85 8.57 0.94
CA GLU A 97 14.86 7.72 0.33
C GLU A 97 14.59 7.39 -1.13
N THR A 98 15.65 7.21 -1.87
CA THR A 98 15.65 7.03 -3.31
C THR A 98 15.98 5.57 -3.66
N TYR A 99 15.09 4.88 -4.39
CA TYR A 99 15.32 3.51 -4.84
C TYR A 99 15.57 3.44 -6.32
N LYS A 100 16.34 2.45 -6.71
CA LYS A 100 16.42 2.08 -8.11
C LYS A 100 15.14 1.36 -8.52
N LYS A 101 14.55 1.77 -9.64
CA LYS A 101 13.40 1.12 -10.30
C LYS A 101 13.56 -0.41 -10.33
N GLN A 102 14.78 -0.88 -10.65
CA GLN A 102 15.09 -2.31 -10.74
C GLN A 102 14.93 -3.08 -9.44
N ASP A 103 15.12 -2.45 -8.29
CA ASP A 103 14.97 -3.15 -7.01
C ASP A 103 13.49 -3.39 -6.68
N LEU A 104 12.62 -2.44 -7.00
CA LEU A 104 11.17 -2.63 -6.88
C LEU A 104 10.67 -3.72 -7.86
N ILE A 105 11.18 -3.74 -9.09
CA ILE A 105 10.85 -4.79 -10.07
C ILE A 105 11.31 -6.17 -9.58
N LYS A 106 12.50 -6.29 -8.95
CA LYS A 106 12.93 -7.56 -8.34
C LYS A 106 11.97 -8.02 -7.25
N VAL A 107 11.51 -7.11 -6.39
CA VAL A 107 10.50 -7.42 -5.35
C VAL A 107 9.22 -7.92 -6.02
N ALA A 108 8.72 -7.23 -7.05
CA ALA A 108 7.51 -7.65 -7.77
C ALA A 108 7.68 -9.02 -8.45
N ASN A 109 8.83 -9.31 -9.04
CA ASN A 109 9.10 -10.60 -9.66
C ASN A 109 9.13 -11.76 -8.64
N GLN A 110 9.53 -11.49 -7.41
CA GLN A 110 9.61 -12.51 -6.35
C GLN A 110 8.30 -12.70 -5.59
N TYR A 111 7.58 -11.61 -5.30
CA TYR A 111 6.41 -11.60 -4.41
C TYR A 111 5.08 -11.32 -5.13
N GLY A 112 5.14 -11.01 -6.42
CA GLY A 112 3.99 -10.63 -7.22
C GLY A 112 3.83 -9.11 -7.34
N LYS A 113 2.93 -8.70 -8.23
CA LYS A 113 2.66 -7.28 -8.46
C LYS A 113 2.19 -6.56 -7.20
N PHE A 114 2.56 -5.30 -7.08
CA PHE A 114 2.07 -4.42 -6.04
C PHE A 114 1.82 -2.99 -6.56
N TYR A 115 1.14 -2.19 -5.76
CA TYR A 115 0.72 -0.85 -6.14
C TYR A 115 1.46 0.18 -5.28
N LEU A 116 2.03 1.20 -5.95
CA LEU A 116 2.60 2.37 -5.28
C LEU A 116 1.54 3.47 -5.28
N LEU A 117 1.24 4.03 -4.11
CA LEU A 117 0.29 5.12 -3.95
C LEU A 117 1.04 6.42 -3.63
N GLN A 118 0.78 7.46 -4.42
CA GLN A 118 1.34 8.78 -4.22
C GLN A 118 0.40 9.63 -3.37
N ASP A 119 0.97 10.29 -2.37
CA ASP A 119 0.28 11.16 -1.42
C ASP A 119 1.15 12.37 -1.03
N ASN A 120 1.59 13.14 -2.00
CA ASN A 120 2.44 14.31 -1.75
C ASN A 120 1.70 15.38 -0.94
N LEU A 121 2.42 15.99 0.02
CA LEU A 121 1.95 17.20 0.68
C LEU A 121 2.02 18.38 -0.31
N ARG A 122 0.92 19.09 -0.44
CA ARG A 122 0.75 20.23 -1.34
C ARG A 122 1.12 21.53 -0.64
N GLU A 123 1.36 22.60 -1.42
CA GLU A 123 1.65 23.93 -0.90
C GLU A 123 0.49 24.53 -0.08
N ASP A 124 -0.74 24.12 -0.37
CA ASP A 124 -1.94 24.56 0.36
C ASP A 124 -2.16 23.78 1.68
N GLY A 125 -1.24 22.89 2.04
CA GLY A 125 -1.31 22.06 3.26
C GLY A 125 -2.23 20.84 3.14
N LEU A 126 -2.85 20.62 1.98
CA LEU A 126 -3.60 19.39 1.69
C LEU A 126 -2.68 18.32 1.13
N THR A 127 -3.15 17.08 1.10
CA THR A 127 -2.40 15.94 0.57
C THR A 127 -3.08 15.41 -0.68
N ASP A 128 -2.29 15.04 -1.68
CA ASP A 128 -2.78 14.25 -2.80
C ASP A 128 -3.35 12.92 -2.29
N VAL A 129 -4.44 12.45 -2.90
CA VAL A 129 -5.11 11.24 -2.43
C VAL A 129 -5.11 10.17 -3.51
N SER A 130 -4.72 8.97 -3.12
CA SER A 130 -4.80 7.77 -3.95
C SER A 130 -5.43 6.64 -3.13
N ILE A 131 -6.52 6.07 -3.63
CA ILE A 131 -7.28 5.03 -2.93
C ILE A 131 -7.48 3.84 -3.85
N ILE A 132 -7.26 2.65 -3.32
CA ILE A 132 -7.65 1.38 -3.93
C ILE A 132 -8.81 0.82 -3.12
N LYS A 133 -9.93 0.58 -3.79
CA LYS A 133 -11.12 -0.05 -3.23
C LYS A 133 -11.32 -1.41 -3.89
N SER A 134 -11.52 -2.43 -3.09
CA SER A 134 -11.89 -3.76 -3.58
C SER A 134 -13.23 -4.20 -3.01
N ILE A 135 -14.09 -4.73 -3.87
CA ILE A 135 -15.37 -5.33 -3.50
C ILE A 135 -15.57 -6.59 -4.37
N ASN A 136 -15.66 -7.75 -3.74
CA ASN A 136 -15.90 -9.03 -4.42
C ASN A 136 -14.94 -9.28 -5.61
N GLY A 137 -13.66 -8.98 -5.42
CA GLY A 137 -12.62 -9.14 -6.45
C GLY A 137 -12.65 -8.06 -7.55
N VAL A 138 -13.48 -7.03 -7.43
CA VAL A 138 -13.47 -5.87 -8.33
C VAL A 138 -12.70 -4.74 -7.70
N ILE A 139 -11.61 -4.33 -8.36
CA ILE A 139 -10.77 -3.21 -7.91
C ILE A 139 -11.22 -1.93 -8.60
N GLU A 140 -11.40 -0.88 -7.81
CA GLU A 140 -11.67 0.48 -8.25
C GLU A 140 -10.57 1.41 -7.73
N TYR A 141 -10.14 2.36 -8.57
CA TYR A 141 -9.12 3.34 -8.25
C TYR A 141 -9.73 4.73 -8.15
N TYR A 142 -9.39 5.43 -7.07
CA TYR A 142 -9.84 6.80 -6.83
C TYR A 142 -8.65 7.71 -6.63
N TYR A 143 -8.73 8.89 -7.21
CA TYR A 143 -7.69 9.91 -7.18
C TYR A 143 -8.31 11.26 -6.85
N GLU A 144 -7.66 12.01 -5.98
CA GLU A 144 -8.00 13.40 -5.74
C GLU A 144 -6.75 14.25 -5.85
N PHE A 145 -6.88 15.44 -6.39
CA PHE A 145 -5.79 16.34 -6.76
C PHE A 145 -4.82 15.66 -7.76
N ASP A 146 -3.53 15.62 -7.44
CA ASP A 146 -2.49 14.98 -8.24
C ASP A 146 -2.12 13.56 -7.76
N GLY A 147 -2.99 12.94 -6.96
CA GLY A 147 -2.81 11.55 -6.55
C GLY A 147 -2.55 10.63 -7.74
N LYS A 148 -1.63 9.69 -7.59
CA LYS A 148 -1.25 8.72 -8.63
C LYS A 148 -1.12 7.33 -8.03
N ILE A 149 -1.46 6.33 -8.84
CA ILE A 149 -1.25 4.93 -8.52
C ILE A 149 -0.39 4.31 -9.63
N TRP A 150 0.67 3.64 -9.23
CA TRP A 150 1.58 2.94 -10.11
C TRP A 150 1.45 1.44 -9.86
N VAL A 151 1.55 0.65 -10.91
CA VAL A 151 1.68 -0.81 -10.81
C VAL A 151 3.13 -1.18 -11.00
N VAL A 152 3.67 -1.93 -10.07
CA VAL A 152 4.99 -2.54 -10.18
C VAL A 152 4.80 -4.02 -10.48
N ASN A 153 5.33 -4.45 -11.62
CA ASN A 153 5.33 -5.83 -12.05
C ASN A 153 6.67 -6.11 -12.76
N HIS A 154 6.68 -6.44 -14.05
CA HIS A 154 7.90 -6.53 -14.87
C HIS A 154 8.46 -5.16 -15.27
N ASP A 155 7.65 -4.13 -15.13
CA ASP A 155 7.99 -2.71 -15.25
C ASP A 155 7.19 -1.91 -14.22
N ILE A 156 7.39 -0.58 -14.18
CA ILE A 156 6.61 0.35 -13.36
C ILE A 156 5.76 1.21 -14.28
N GLU A 157 4.46 1.04 -14.17
CA GLU A 157 3.49 1.69 -15.04
C GLU A 157 2.54 2.58 -14.23
N LEU A 158 2.36 3.83 -14.67
CA LEU A 158 1.34 4.72 -14.14
C LEU A 158 -0.04 4.23 -14.61
N LEU A 159 -0.95 3.98 -13.68
CA LEU A 159 -2.33 3.70 -14.04
C LEU A 159 -3.02 4.96 -14.56
N ASP A 160 -3.60 4.87 -15.75
CA ASP A 160 -4.36 5.98 -16.33
C ASP A 160 -5.60 6.25 -15.45
N LYS A 161 -5.82 7.52 -15.09
CA LYS A 161 -7.01 7.97 -14.36
C LYS A 161 -8.34 7.61 -15.05
N LYS A 162 -8.31 7.21 -16.32
CA LYS A 162 -9.49 6.76 -17.07
C LYS A 162 -9.84 5.29 -16.83
N ILE A 163 -8.94 4.48 -16.27
CA ILE A 163 -9.19 3.08 -15.96
C ILE A 163 -9.63 2.99 -14.50
N ASN A 164 -10.91 3.24 -14.26
CA ASN A 164 -11.44 3.27 -12.89
C ASN A 164 -11.85 1.89 -12.36
N LYS A 165 -11.69 0.83 -13.15
CA LYS A 165 -12.21 -0.49 -12.75
C LYS A 165 -11.45 -1.65 -13.40
N VAL A 166 -10.87 -2.52 -12.58
CA VAL A 166 -10.25 -3.77 -13.00
C VAL A 166 -10.87 -4.92 -12.22
N VAL A 167 -11.22 -6.01 -12.91
CA VAL A 167 -11.64 -7.26 -12.28
C VAL A 167 -10.41 -8.13 -12.06
N ILE A 168 -10.21 -8.61 -10.83
CA ILE A 168 -9.10 -9.50 -10.45
C ILE A 168 -9.47 -10.95 -10.81
#